data_c782a5976e43c25fcb730022a668e21f
#
_entry.id   c782a5976e43c25fcb730022a668e21f
#
_cell.length_a   1.000
_cell.length_b   1.000
_cell.length_c   1.000
_cell.angle_alpha   90.00
_cell.angle_beta   90.00
_cell.angle_gamma   90.00
#
_symmetry.space_group_name_H-M   'P 1'
#
loop_
_entity.id
_entity.type
_entity.pdbx_description
1 polymer ?
#
loop_
_entity_poly.entity_id
_entity_poly.type
_entity_poly.pdbx_seq_one_letter_code
_entity_poly.pdbx_strand_id
1 'polypeptide(L)'
;MSYIVKVFARQILDSRGNPTVEVDVYTKNGVVGRAAVPSGASTGIHEAVELRDNDSTRFLGKGVLEAVNNVNTLINDALQGMNIFDQKAIDTHMIRMDNTANKSKLGANAILGVSMAVAKAAAQESGLSLYKYIGGVGAVTMPIPMMNILNGGSHADNLIDIQEFMVMPVGAESFSEGLRWGTEVFHHLKNVLKSKGLSTNVGDEGGFAPNLGSNEEALQVVLEAIEKAGFIPGEDMFIALDAASSEFYNEEKGKYIFSSTGEERSSSEMVAFYKEWCTKYPIISIEDGLAEDDWSGWKLATNELGSSVQLVGDDLFVTNTKRLQKGIEEGIANSILVKVNQIGSLTETIEAVQLATRNGYTSVMSHRSGETEDTTIADLAVALNTGQIKTGSASRSDRMAKYNQLLRIEEELGDAAVYPGKNFKFL
;
A
#
# COMPACT_ATOMS: atom_id res chain seq x y z
N MET A 1 -28.24 -2.89 20.43
CA MET A 1 -27.57 -1.72 19.80
C MET A 1 -26.45 -1.29 20.73
N SER A 2 -25.25 -1.08 20.19
CA SER A 2 -24.11 -0.56 20.92
C SER A 2 -23.72 0.82 20.40
N TYR A 3 -23.32 1.71 21.30
CA TYR A 3 -23.02 3.12 21.01
C TYR A 3 -21.61 3.45 21.46
N ILE A 4 -21.00 4.42 20.78
CA ILE A 4 -19.73 5.00 21.17
C ILE A 4 -19.92 5.76 22.49
N VAL A 5 -19.13 5.43 23.51
CA VAL A 5 -19.15 6.13 24.80
C VAL A 5 -17.91 7.00 24.98
N LYS A 6 -16.81 6.66 24.31
CA LYS A 6 -15.58 7.44 24.36
C LYS A 6 -14.70 7.12 23.14
N VAL A 7 -14.07 8.15 22.60
CA VAL A 7 -12.96 8.05 21.67
C VAL A 7 -11.72 8.64 22.33
N PHE A 8 -10.60 7.93 22.28
CA PHE A 8 -9.36 8.38 22.91
C PHE A 8 -8.16 8.07 22.02
N ALA A 9 -7.35 9.09 21.75
CA ALA A 9 -6.12 8.96 20.98
C ALA A 9 -4.88 9.19 21.82
N ARG A 10 -3.78 8.60 21.37
CA ARG A 10 -2.42 8.85 21.86
C ARG A 10 -1.43 8.91 20.72
N GLN A 11 -0.32 9.55 21.00
CA GLN A 11 0.86 9.48 20.13
C GLN A 11 1.62 8.21 20.43
N ILE A 12 1.94 7.44 19.39
CA ILE A 12 2.86 6.30 19.44
C ILE A 12 3.99 6.52 18.42
N LEU A 13 4.90 5.59 18.27
CA LEU A 13 5.97 5.64 17.26
C LEU A 13 5.73 4.62 16.15
N ASP A 14 6.00 5.02 14.92
CA ASP A 14 5.99 4.14 13.75
C ASP A 14 7.30 3.34 13.62
N SER A 15 7.40 2.49 12.60
CA SER A 15 8.56 1.64 12.30
C SER A 15 9.85 2.41 12.00
N ARG A 16 9.76 3.73 11.77
CA ARG A 16 10.90 4.63 11.56
C ARG A 16 11.23 5.44 12.81
N GLY A 17 10.51 5.25 13.92
CA GLY A 17 10.65 6.04 15.14
C GLY A 17 10.03 7.43 15.06
N ASN A 18 9.18 7.71 14.05
CA ASN A 18 8.43 8.95 13.96
C ASN A 18 7.09 8.82 14.69
N PRO A 19 6.58 9.91 15.29
CA PRO A 19 5.26 9.92 15.89
C PRO A 19 4.15 9.61 14.89
N THR A 20 3.15 8.82 15.34
CA THR A 20 1.88 8.60 14.66
C THR A 20 0.73 8.48 15.65
N VAL A 21 -0.51 8.44 15.15
CA VAL A 21 -1.73 8.42 15.96
C VAL A 21 -2.20 6.99 16.18
N GLU A 22 -2.50 6.65 17.44
CA GLU A 22 -3.26 5.45 17.80
C GLU A 22 -4.56 5.86 18.48
N VAL A 23 -5.69 5.22 18.11
CA VAL A 23 -7.01 5.52 18.61
C VAL A 23 -7.66 4.30 19.24
N ASP A 24 -8.28 4.50 20.41
CA ASP A 24 -9.19 3.57 21.06
C ASP A 24 -10.63 4.11 20.97
N VAL A 25 -11.56 3.27 20.51
CA VAL A 25 -13.01 3.52 20.57
C VAL A 25 -13.64 2.58 21.57
N TYR A 26 -14.28 3.14 22.59
CA TYR A 26 -14.97 2.41 23.66
C TYR A 26 -16.46 2.37 23.39
N THR A 27 -17.06 1.20 23.50
CA THR A 27 -18.50 1.00 23.31
C THR A 27 -19.23 0.87 24.63
N LYS A 28 -20.56 1.05 24.59
CA LYS A 28 -21.43 0.88 25.76
C LYS A 28 -21.33 -0.54 26.38
N ASN A 29 -21.06 -1.54 25.58
CA ASN A 29 -20.96 -2.94 26.04
C ASN A 29 -19.56 -3.30 26.55
N GLY A 30 -18.63 -2.34 26.63
CA GLY A 30 -17.26 -2.53 27.14
C GLY A 30 -16.26 -3.04 26.12
N VAL A 31 -16.63 -3.11 24.85
CA VAL A 31 -15.70 -3.45 23.77
C VAL A 31 -14.79 -2.25 23.48
N VAL A 32 -13.54 -2.54 23.11
CA VAL A 32 -12.54 -1.53 22.74
C VAL A 32 -11.96 -1.89 21.36
N GLY A 33 -12.24 -1.06 20.37
CA GLY A 33 -11.55 -1.13 19.07
C GLY A 33 -10.32 -0.25 19.09
N ARG A 34 -9.16 -0.79 18.70
CA ARG A 34 -7.89 -0.05 18.63
C ARG A 34 -7.32 -0.08 17.23
N ALA A 35 -6.85 1.07 16.73
CA ALA A 35 -6.17 1.18 15.45
C ALA A 35 -5.04 2.20 15.51
N ALA A 36 -3.96 1.89 14.80
CA ALA A 36 -2.83 2.79 14.61
C ALA A 36 -2.70 3.18 13.12
N VAL A 37 -2.35 4.44 12.87
CA VAL A 37 -2.34 5.03 11.54
C VAL A 37 -0.94 4.91 10.92
N PRO A 38 -0.82 4.43 9.67
CA PRO A 38 0.45 4.44 8.95
C PRO A 38 0.82 5.84 8.45
N SER A 39 2.10 6.06 8.15
CA SER A 39 2.66 7.35 7.74
C SER A 39 3.57 7.23 6.51
N GLY A 40 3.42 8.09 5.50
CA GLY A 40 4.28 8.11 4.31
C GLY A 40 5.67 8.74 4.56
N ALA A 41 6.66 8.38 3.75
CA ALA A 41 7.93 9.10 3.64
C ALA A 41 7.85 10.14 2.54
N SER A 42 7.53 9.73 1.33
CA SER A 42 7.08 10.57 0.22
C SER A 42 5.55 10.67 0.27
N THR A 43 5.00 11.82 -0.06
CA THR A 43 3.56 12.05 -0.13
C THR A 43 3.23 12.71 -1.44
N GLY A 44 2.32 12.10 -2.23
CA GLY A 44 1.77 12.71 -3.43
C GLY A 44 1.10 14.06 -3.10
N ILE A 45 1.23 15.04 -3.97
CA ILE A 45 0.71 16.40 -3.73
C ILE A 45 -0.82 16.45 -3.56
N HIS A 46 -1.51 15.40 -3.98
CA HIS A 46 -2.96 15.28 -3.92
C HIS A 46 -3.46 14.45 -2.74
N GLU A 47 -2.58 13.95 -1.85
CA GLU A 47 -2.96 13.18 -0.66
C GLU A 47 -3.70 14.04 0.38
N ALA A 48 -4.53 13.39 1.19
CA ALA A 48 -5.10 14.03 2.38
C ALA A 48 -3.99 14.33 3.42
N VAL A 49 -4.16 15.42 4.17
CA VAL A 49 -3.12 15.96 5.04
C VAL A 49 -2.93 15.11 6.28
N GLU A 50 -1.74 14.56 6.45
CA GLU A 50 -1.27 14.06 7.74
C GLU A 50 -0.92 15.26 8.63
N LEU A 51 -1.76 15.53 9.64
CA LEU A 51 -1.57 16.70 10.51
C LEU A 51 -0.37 16.49 11.44
N ARG A 52 0.60 17.37 11.33
CA ARG A 52 1.84 17.42 12.12
C ARG A 52 1.91 18.72 12.93
N ASP A 53 2.51 18.63 14.13
CA ASP A 53 2.60 19.78 15.06
C ASP A 53 3.53 20.88 14.54
N ASN A 54 4.49 20.57 13.66
CA ASN A 54 5.50 21.48 13.11
C ASN A 54 6.36 22.19 14.18
N ASP A 55 6.39 21.67 15.41
CA ASP A 55 7.24 22.14 16.50
C ASP A 55 8.63 21.50 16.37
N SER A 56 9.59 22.22 15.80
CA SER A 56 10.96 21.75 15.58
C SER A 56 11.70 21.33 16.87
N THR A 57 11.23 21.77 18.05
CA THR A 57 11.83 21.40 19.34
C THR A 57 11.43 20.01 19.82
N ARG A 58 10.41 19.40 19.19
CA ARG A 58 9.88 18.07 19.52
C ARG A 58 9.79 17.20 18.26
N PHE A 59 10.41 16.03 18.29
CA PHE A 59 10.43 15.08 17.17
C PHE A 59 10.77 15.71 15.81
N LEU A 60 11.61 16.75 15.81
CA LEU A 60 12.02 17.50 14.60
C LEU A 60 10.83 18.04 13.78
N GLY A 61 9.75 18.46 14.45
CA GLY A 61 8.53 18.95 13.83
C GLY A 61 7.49 17.89 13.49
N LYS A 62 7.83 16.60 13.66
CA LYS A 62 6.98 15.48 13.25
C LYS A 62 5.95 15.01 14.30
N GLY A 63 5.78 15.73 15.42
CA GLY A 63 4.78 15.46 16.45
C GLY A 63 3.36 15.38 15.88
N VAL A 64 2.43 14.69 16.58
CA VAL A 64 1.03 14.53 16.16
C VAL A 64 0.05 14.88 17.29
N LEU A 65 0.50 15.68 18.26
CA LEU A 65 -0.32 16.03 19.42
C LEU A 65 -1.53 16.90 19.06
N GLU A 66 -1.46 17.68 17.98
CA GLU A 66 -2.60 18.45 17.47
C GLU A 66 -3.70 17.48 16.95
N ALA A 67 -3.32 16.48 16.14
CA ALA A 67 -4.24 15.45 15.69
C ALA A 67 -4.82 14.65 16.87
N VAL A 68 -4.00 14.28 17.85
CA VAL A 68 -4.42 13.60 19.09
C VAL A 68 -5.43 14.46 19.86
N ASN A 69 -5.17 15.76 20.00
CA ASN A 69 -6.08 16.68 20.67
C ASN A 69 -7.42 16.81 19.92
N ASN A 70 -7.40 16.87 18.58
CA ASN A 70 -8.63 16.90 17.78
C ASN A 70 -9.49 15.67 18.01
N VAL A 71 -8.87 14.47 18.12
CA VAL A 71 -9.60 13.24 18.48
C VAL A 71 -10.16 13.31 19.89
N ASN A 72 -9.34 13.70 20.88
CA ASN A 72 -9.70 13.64 22.29
C ASN A 72 -10.74 14.70 22.71
N THR A 73 -10.95 15.72 21.88
CA THR A 73 -11.90 16.81 22.13
C THR A 73 -13.00 16.79 21.07
N LEU A 74 -12.77 17.42 19.91
CA LEU A 74 -13.77 17.68 18.89
C LEU A 74 -14.46 16.39 18.40
N ILE A 75 -13.68 15.38 18.03
CA ILE A 75 -14.21 14.13 17.47
C ILE A 75 -14.89 13.30 18.58
N ASN A 76 -14.24 13.17 19.74
CA ASN A 76 -14.83 12.46 20.89
C ASN A 76 -16.21 13.01 21.24
N ASP A 77 -16.35 14.34 21.38
CA ASP A 77 -17.61 14.96 21.78
C ASP A 77 -18.71 14.78 20.72
N ALA A 78 -18.32 14.83 19.43
CA ALA A 78 -19.25 14.70 18.31
C ALA A 78 -19.77 13.27 18.10
N LEU A 79 -18.97 12.24 18.44
CA LEU A 79 -19.30 10.85 18.17
C LEU A 79 -19.98 10.13 19.34
N GLN A 80 -19.99 10.71 20.54
CA GLN A 80 -20.66 10.10 21.69
C GLN A 80 -22.15 9.84 21.41
N GLY A 81 -22.61 8.62 21.71
CA GLY A 81 -23.99 8.20 21.47
C GLY A 81 -24.29 7.77 20.03
N MET A 82 -23.37 7.91 19.09
CA MET A 82 -23.55 7.35 17.74
C MET A 82 -23.50 5.83 17.76
N ASN A 83 -24.31 5.21 16.91
CA ASN A 83 -24.36 3.76 16.77
C ASN A 83 -23.05 3.27 16.13
N ILE A 84 -22.35 2.34 16.80
CA ILE A 84 -21.05 1.82 16.36
C ILE A 84 -21.10 1.13 15.00
N PHE A 85 -22.25 0.63 14.57
CA PHE A 85 -22.44 -0.07 13.29
C PHE A 85 -22.66 0.85 12.10
N ASP A 86 -22.83 2.15 12.31
CA ASP A 86 -23.12 3.13 11.26
C ASP A 86 -21.82 3.77 10.72
N GLN A 87 -20.86 2.93 10.27
CA GLN A 87 -19.55 3.37 9.79
C GLN A 87 -19.61 4.57 8.84
N LYS A 88 -20.47 4.48 7.81
CA LYS A 88 -20.59 5.55 6.81
C LYS A 88 -21.12 6.86 7.43
N ALA A 89 -22.03 6.80 8.37
CA ALA A 89 -22.54 7.99 9.05
C ALA A 89 -21.46 8.63 9.93
N ILE A 90 -20.67 7.82 10.64
CA ILE A 90 -19.56 8.28 11.48
C ILE A 90 -18.48 8.94 10.63
N ASP A 91 -18.01 8.28 9.59
CA ASP A 91 -16.98 8.82 8.69
C ASP A 91 -17.45 10.12 8.03
N THR A 92 -18.67 10.12 7.49
CA THR A 92 -19.28 11.32 6.88
C THR A 92 -19.39 12.47 7.87
N HIS A 93 -19.72 12.18 9.14
CA HIS A 93 -19.80 13.19 10.18
C HIS A 93 -18.45 13.86 10.41
N MET A 94 -17.38 13.07 10.59
CA MET A 94 -16.02 13.58 10.77
C MET A 94 -15.53 14.39 9.55
N ILE A 95 -15.78 13.90 8.32
CA ILE A 95 -15.43 14.60 7.08
C ILE A 95 -16.13 15.96 6.99
N ARG A 96 -17.41 16.04 7.36
CA ARG A 96 -18.16 17.30 7.40
C ARG A 96 -17.67 18.26 8.48
N MET A 97 -17.21 17.76 9.62
CA MET A 97 -16.61 18.58 10.69
C MET A 97 -15.29 19.20 10.24
N ASP A 98 -14.48 18.45 9.49
CA ASP A 98 -13.26 18.96 8.89
C ASP A 98 -13.57 20.05 7.86
N ASN A 99 -14.48 19.77 6.94
CA ASN A 99 -14.98 20.70 5.91
C ASN A 99 -13.87 21.31 5.03
N THR A 100 -12.76 20.61 4.85
CA THR A 100 -11.70 20.95 3.89
C THR A 100 -11.58 19.86 2.82
N ALA A 101 -11.03 20.19 1.66
CA ALA A 101 -10.93 19.23 0.55
C ALA A 101 -9.97 18.08 0.85
N ASN A 102 -8.96 18.31 1.68
CA ASN A 102 -7.86 17.38 1.99
C ASN A 102 -7.72 17.05 3.47
N LYS A 103 -8.77 17.25 4.28
CA LYS A 103 -8.80 16.98 5.73
C LYS A 103 -7.73 17.73 6.54
N SER A 104 -7.36 18.94 6.11
CA SER A 104 -6.29 19.73 6.74
C SER A 104 -6.64 20.31 8.10
N LYS A 105 -7.92 20.38 8.48
CA LYS A 105 -8.36 20.97 9.76
C LYS A 105 -8.26 19.98 10.94
N LEU A 106 -8.80 18.78 10.78
CA LEU A 106 -8.76 17.74 11.81
C LEU A 106 -7.54 16.84 11.66
N GLY A 107 -7.07 16.66 10.45
CA GLY A 107 -6.03 15.72 10.05
C GLY A 107 -6.60 14.40 9.53
N ALA A 108 -6.12 13.95 8.36
CA ALA A 108 -6.48 12.65 7.83
C ALA A 108 -6.08 11.52 8.79
N ASN A 109 -4.95 11.65 9.48
CA ASN A 109 -4.49 10.72 10.51
C ASN A 109 -5.46 10.64 11.70
N ALA A 110 -6.03 11.75 12.17
CA ALA A 110 -7.04 11.75 13.22
C ALA A 110 -8.32 11.04 12.76
N ILE A 111 -8.85 11.40 11.58
CA ILE A 111 -10.08 10.84 11.03
C ILE A 111 -9.92 9.34 10.76
N LEU A 112 -8.83 8.92 10.11
CA LEU A 112 -8.57 7.52 9.79
C LEU A 112 -8.42 6.65 11.04
N GLY A 113 -7.68 7.14 12.04
CA GLY A 113 -7.49 6.40 13.30
C GLY A 113 -8.84 6.06 13.96
N VAL A 114 -9.74 7.03 14.00
CA VAL A 114 -11.10 6.83 14.53
C VAL A 114 -11.90 5.90 13.63
N SER A 115 -11.89 6.10 12.32
CA SER A 115 -12.62 5.28 11.36
C SER A 115 -12.25 3.79 11.46
N MET A 116 -10.96 3.47 11.50
CA MET A 116 -10.47 2.09 11.67
C MET A 116 -10.82 1.51 13.04
N ALA A 117 -10.68 2.30 14.12
CA ALA A 117 -10.99 1.84 15.47
C ALA A 117 -12.49 1.56 15.65
N VAL A 118 -13.37 2.36 15.02
CA VAL A 118 -14.83 2.13 14.96
C VAL A 118 -15.13 0.80 14.30
N ALA A 119 -14.56 0.52 13.13
CA ALA A 119 -14.78 -0.74 12.42
C ALA A 119 -14.34 -1.96 13.24
N LYS A 120 -13.18 -1.87 13.90
CA LYS A 120 -12.69 -2.93 14.80
C LYS A 120 -13.61 -3.15 16.01
N ALA A 121 -14.10 -2.07 16.63
CA ALA A 121 -15.05 -2.18 17.72
C ALA A 121 -16.37 -2.81 17.26
N ALA A 122 -16.88 -2.41 16.10
CA ALA A 122 -18.10 -2.96 15.53
C ALA A 122 -17.97 -4.45 15.17
N ALA A 123 -16.85 -4.84 14.59
CA ALA A 123 -16.55 -6.24 14.30
C ALA A 123 -16.54 -7.08 15.58
N GLN A 124 -15.85 -6.63 16.61
CA GLN A 124 -15.80 -7.32 17.90
C GLN A 124 -17.18 -7.38 18.60
N GLU A 125 -17.98 -6.31 18.55
CA GLU A 125 -19.36 -6.29 19.04
C GLU A 125 -20.26 -7.31 18.31
N SER A 126 -19.97 -7.55 17.04
CA SER A 126 -20.68 -8.52 16.20
C SER A 126 -20.19 -9.96 16.40
N GLY A 127 -19.10 -10.18 17.14
CA GLY A 127 -18.44 -11.49 17.27
C GLY A 127 -17.81 -11.97 15.96
N LEU A 128 -17.43 -11.06 15.07
CA LEU A 128 -16.83 -11.35 13.77
C LEU A 128 -15.38 -10.87 13.70
N SER A 129 -14.54 -11.57 12.93
CA SER A 129 -13.26 -11.05 12.47
C SER A 129 -13.48 -9.81 11.58
N LEU A 130 -12.51 -8.90 11.55
CA LEU A 130 -12.66 -7.61 10.86
C LEU A 130 -12.95 -7.78 9.36
N TYR A 131 -12.26 -8.71 8.68
CA TYR A 131 -12.50 -8.96 7.27
C TYR A 131 -13.92 -9.48 6.98
N LYS A 132 -14.48 -10.34 7.85
CA LYS A 132 -15.86 -10.82 7.72
C LYS A 132 -16.88 -9.73 8.00
N TYR A 133 -16.61 -8.88 8.99
CA TYR A 133 -17.51 -7.76 9.31
C TYR A 133 -17.62 -6.77 8.15
N ILE A 134 -16.50 -6.42 7.53
CA ILE A 134 -16.47 -5.44 6.41
C ILE A 134 -16.94 -6.07 5.10
N GLY A 135 -16.43 -7.26 4.76
CA GLY A 135 -16.63 -7.87 3.44
C GLY A 135 -17.82 -8.85 3.37
N GLY A 136 -18.36 -9.22 4.53
CA GLY A 136 -19.49 -10.16 4.58
C GLY A 136 -19.13 -11.57 4.10
N VAL A 137 -20.14 -12.31 3.64
CA VAL A 137 -20.02 -13.72 3.24
C VAL A 137 -19.15 -13.95 2.01
N GLY A 138 -18.92 -12.93 1.20
CA GLY A 138 -18.10 -12.99 0.00
C GLY A 138 -16.62 -12.70 0.21
N ALA A 139 -16.18 -12.40 1.42
CA ALA A 139 -14.78 -12.07 1.76
C ALA A 139 -13.95 -13.36 1.88
N VAL A 140 -13.55 -13.93 0.74
CA VAL A 140 -12.85 -15.23 0.67
C VAL A 140 -11.57 -15.19 -0.17
N THR A 141 -11.29 -14.09 -0.86
CA THR A 141 -10.13 -13.99 -1.74
C THR A 141 -8.89 -13.60 -0.96
N MET A 142 -7.93 -14.52 -0.88
CA MET A 142 -6.61 -14.26 -0.32
C MET A 142 -5.78 -13.45 -1.32
N PRO A 143 -5.02 -12.43 -0.88
CA PRO A 143 -4.24 -11.62 -1.80
C PRO A 143 -2.94 -12.30 -2.24
N ILE A 144 -2.54 -12.12 -3.51
CA ILE A 144 -1.17 -12.40 -3.96
C ILE A 144 -0.25 -11.37 -3.29
N PRO A 145 0.79 -11.78 -2.55
CA PRO A 145 1.74 -10.84 -1.98
C PRO A 145 2.68 -10.30 -3.06
N MET A 146 2.77 -8.97 -3.15
CA MET A 146 3.79 -8.24 -3.91
C MET A 146 4.90 -7.87 -2.92
N MET A 147 5.93 -8.72 -2.83
CA MET A 147 6.95 -8.61 -1.79
C MET A 147 8.14 -7.79 -2.27
N ASN A 148 8.32 -6.59 -1.71
CA ASN A 148 9.46 -5.71 -2.01
C ASN A 148 10.74 -6.29 -1.42
N ILE A 149 11.55 -7.00 -2.23
CA ILE A 149 12.77 -7.66 -1.77
C ILE A 149 14.06 -6.89 -2.04
N LEU A 150 14.03 -5.89 -2.95
CA LEU A 150 15.16 -5.04 -3.28
C LEU A 150 14.70 -3.60 -3.52
N ASN A 151 15.39 -2.65 -2.89
CA ASN A 151 15.07 -1.23 -2.89
C ASN A 151 16.08 -0.40 -3.66
N GLY A 152 15.58 0.64 -4.32
CA GLY A 152 16.33 1.76 -4.90
C GLY A 152 15.60 3.08 -4.64
N GLY A 153 15.82 4.08 -5.48
CA GLY A 153 15.18 5.38 -5.42
C GLY A 153 15.24 6.01 -4.02
N SER A 154 14.15 6.61 -3.59
CA SER A 154 14.06 7.23 -2.25
C SER A 154 14.02 6.22 -1.08
N HIS A 155 13.86 4.93 -1.36
CA HIS A 155 13.87 3.87 -0.34
C HIS A 155 15.28 3.32 -0.01
N ALA A 156 16.33 3.74 -0.72
CA ALA A 156 17.69 3.30 -0.50
C ALA A 156 18.72 4.36 -0.88
N ASP A 157 19.80 4.45 -0.12
CA ASP A 157 20.97 5.29 -0.47
C ASP A 157 21.91 4.50 -1.40
N ASN A 158 21.51 4.37 -2.67
CA ASN A 158 22.25 3.64 -3.71
C ASN A 158 22.03 4.27 -5.09
N LEU A 159 22.60 3.64 -6.15
CA LEU A 159 22.56 4.13 -7.54
C LEU A 159 21.41 3.56 -8.37
N ILE A 160 20.35 3.05 -7.74
CA ILE A 160 19.20 2.47 -8.44
C ILE A 160 18.08 3.50 -8.46
N ASP A 161 17.57 3.88 -9.63
CA ASP A 161 16.53 4.90 -9.77
C ASP A 161 15.13 4.33 -9.50
N ILE A 162 14.85 3.09 -9.91
CA ILE A 162 13.57 2.40 -9.66
C ILE A 162 13.48 2.05 -8.18
N GLN A 163 12.36 2.45 -7.55
CA GLN A 163 12.22 2.43 -6.10
C GLN A 163 12.09 1.03 -5.50
N GLU A 164 11.32 0.14 -6.15
CA GLU A 164 11.06 -1.20 -5.61
C GLU A 164 11.07 -2.27 -6.69
N PHE A 165 11.73 -3.40 -6.35
CA PHE A 165 11.69 -4.63 -7.12
C PHE A 165 10.99 -5.69 -6.27
N MET A 166 9.79 -6.06 -6.69
CA MET A 166 8.92 -6.98 -5.96
C MET A 166 8.85 -8.33 -6.64
N VAL A 167 8.68 -9.39 -5.86
CA VAL A 167 8.34 -10.73 -6.37
C VAL A 167 6.88 -11.05 -6.08
N MET A 168 6.23 -11.71 -7.05
CA MET A 168 4.84 -12.14 -7.00
C MET A 168 4.75 -13.65 -7.21
N PRO A 169 4.40 -14.46 -6.20
CA PRO A 169 4.32 -15.92 -6.27
C PRO A 169 2.99 -16.38 -6.90
N VAL A 170 2.78 -16.01 -8.15
CA VAL A 170 1.53 -16.28 -8.89
C VAL A 170 1.32 -17.76 -9.16
N GLY A 171 2.40 -18.55 -9.27
CA GLY A 171 2.33 -19.98 -9.47
C GLY A 171 1.87 -20.79 -8.27
N ALA A 172 1.86 -20.18 -7.06
CA ALA A 172 1.45 -20.86 -5.83
C ALA A 172 -0.05 -21.21 -5.81
N GLU A 173 -0.41 -22.24 -5.05
CA GLU A 173 -1.79 -22.71 -4.94
C GLU A 173 -2.55 -22.10 -3.76
N SER A 174 -1.83 -21.51 -2.79
CA SER A 174 -2.38 -20.88 -1.59
C SER A 174 -1.57 -19.67 -1.18
N PHE A 175 -2.12 -18.83 -0.31
CA PHE A 175 -1.40 -17.69 0.24
C PHE A 175 -0.18 -18.14 1.07
N SER A 176 -0.35 -19.15 1.92
CA SER A 176 0.72 -19.70 2.75
C SER A 176 1.89 -20.24 1.91
N GLU A 177 1.61 -20.94 0.80
CA GLU A 177 2.65 -21.37 -0.15
C GLU A 177 3.32 -20.17 -0.84
N GLY A 178 2.53 -19.21 -1.32
CA GLY A 178 3.06 -17.98 -1.93
C GLY A 178 3.98 -17.21 -0.98
N LEU A 179 3.58 -17.07 0.29
CA LEU A 179 4.41 -16.42 1.32
C LEU A 179 5.70 -17.22 1.59
N ARG A 180 5.63 -18.55 1.65
CA ARG A 180 6.81 -19.42 1.79
C ARG A 180 7.78 -19.18 0.63
N TRP A 181 7.30 -19.25 -0.61
CA TRP A 181 8.12 -19.05 -1.81
C TRP A 181 8.81 -17.69 -1.80
N GLY A 182 8.07 -16.61 -1.55
CA GLY A 182 8.65 -15.27 -1.47
C GLY A 182 9.70 -15.13 -0.36
N THR A 183 9.48 -15.79 0.78
CA THR A 183 10.45 -15.82 1.89
C THR A 183 11.72 -16.59 1.51
N GLU A 184 11.60 -17.71 0.83
CA GLU A 184 12.76 -18.49 0.34
C GLU A 184 13.55 -17.68 -0.69
N VAL A 185 12.88 -17.02 -1.66
CA VAL A 185 13.55 -16.11 -2.61
C VAL A 185 14.28 -14.98 -1.87
N PHE A 186 13.66 -14.37 -0.85
CA PHE A 186 14.31 -13.34 -0.04
C PHE A 186 15.60 -13.84 0.61
N HIS A 187 15.61 -15.05 1.18
CA HIS A 187 16.81 -15.64 1.77
C HIS A 187 17.87 -16.01 0.72
N HIS A 188 17.46 -16.50 -0.45
CA HIS A 188 18.37 -16.74 -1.56
C HIS A 188 18.97 -15.45 -2.10
N LEU A 189 18.19 -14.36 -2.21
CA LEU A 189 18.71 -13.04 -2.58
C LEU A 189 19.79 -12.57 -1.61
N LYS A 190 19.58 -12.75 -0.30
CA LYS A 190 20.62 -12.47 0.71
C LYS A 190 21.94 -13.19 0.42
N ASN A 191 21.87 -14.46 0.02
CA ASN A 191 23.05 -15.25 -0.31
C ASN A 191 23.70 -14.80 -1.63
N VAL A 192 22.91 -14.48 -2.65
CA VAL A 192 23.39 -13.92 -3.92
C VAL A 192 24.14 -12.62 -3.68
N LEU A 193 23.57 -11.68 -2.93
CA LEU A 193 24.21 -10.40 -2.62
C LEU A 193 25.52 -10.60 -1.84
N LYS A 194 25.54 -11.48 -0.82
CA LYS A 194 26.76 -11.80 -0.07
C LYS A 194 27.84 -12.39 -0.97
N SER A 195 27.50 -13.29 -1.88
CA SER A 195 28.47 -13.91 -2.78
C SER A 195 29.13 -12.91 -3.75
N LYS A 196 28.43 -11.82 -4.02
CA LYS A 196 28.93 -10.69 -4.83
C LYS A 196 29.63 -9.61 -4.00
N GLY A 197 29.74 -9.80 -2.66
CA GLY A 197 30.35 -8.82 -1.75
C GLY A 197 29.49 -7.57 -1.50
N LEU A 198 28.17 -7.66 -1.78
CA LEU A 198 27.22 -6.55 -1.66
C LEU A 198 26.57 -6.52 -0.27
N SER A 199 26.07 -5.33 0.12
CA SER A 199 25.36 -5.13 1.37
C SER A 199 24.06 -5.95 1.42
N THR A 200 23.77 -6.51 2.60
CA THR A 200 22.50 -7.15 2.93
C THR A 200 21.76 -6.40 4.02
N ASN A 201 22.05 -5.12 4.21
CA ASN A 201 21.23 -4.22 5.01
C ASN A 201 19.88 -4.00 4.34
N VAL A 202 18.85 -3.79 5.16
CA VAL A 202 17.47 -3.62 4.68
C VAL A 202 17.04 -2.18 4.84
N GLY A 203 16.19 -1.73 3.91
CA GLY A 203 15.52 -0.44 3.96
C GLY A 203 14.30 -0.44 4.88
N ASP A 204 13.55 0.66 4.83
CA ASP A 204 12.37 0.89 5.70
C ASP A 204 11.28 -0.16 5.52
N GLU A 205 11.18 -0.77 4.34
CA GLU A 205 10.17 -1.78 4.02
C GLU A 205 10.68 -3.22 4.10
N GLY A 206 11.91 -3.40 4.57
CA GLY A 206 12.49 -4.71 4.84
C GLY A 206 13.19 -5.37 3.65
N GLY A 207 13.12 -4.81 2.44
CA GLY A 207 13.91 -5.25 1.28
C GLY A 207 15.38 -4.86 1.39
N PHE A 208 16.27 -5.59 0.70
CA PHE A 208 17.70 -5.26 0.68
C PHE A 208 17.97 -3.96 -0.08
N ALA A 209 18.99 -3.25 0.34
CA ALA A 209 19.43 -1.99 -0.28
C ALA A 209 20.91 -2.08 -0.71
N PRO A 210 21.27 -2.96 -1.68
CA PRO A 210 22.63 -3.08 -2.17
C PRO A 210 22.99 -1.91 -3.10
N ASN A 211 24.27 -1.59 -3.17
CA ASN A 211 24.78 -0.66 -4.17
C ASN A 211 25.12 -1.43 -5.46
N LEU A 212 24.16 -1.51 -6.36
CA LEU A 212 24.27 -2.13 -7.68
C LEU A 212 24.58 -1.08 -8.74
N GLY A 213 25.13 -1.51 -9.88
CA GLY A 213 25.61 -0.61 -10.92
C GLY A 213 24.51 -0.07 -11.85
N SER A 214 23.32 -0.69 -11.87
CA SER A 214 22.20 -0.27 -12.71
C SER A 214 20.86 -0.85 -12.26
N ASN A 215 19.76 -0.25 -12.76
CA ASN A 215 18.41 -0.81 -12.56
C ASN A 215 18.28 -2.23 -13.13
N GLU A 216 18.95 -2.53 -14.25
CA GLU A 216 18.92 -3.86 -14.88
C GLU A 216 19.67 -4.90 -14.05
N GLU A 217 20.78 -4.54 -13.41
CA GLU A 217 21.50 -5.44 -12.50
C GLU A 217 20.63 -5.82 -11.30
N ALA A 218 19.77 -4.90 -10.82
CA ALA A 218 18.81 -5.21 -9.76
C ALA A 218 17.80 -6.29 -10.21
N LEU A 219 17.26 -6.22 -11.43
CA LEU A 219 16.42 -7.28 -11.97
C LEU A 219 17.18 -8.62 -12.08
N GLN A 220 18.41 -8.59 -12.55
CA GLN A 220 19.20 -9.80 -12.74
C GLN A 220 19.50 -10.52 -11.43
N VAL A 221 19.81 -9.80 -10.34
CA VAL A 221 20.06 -10.44 -9.03
C VAL A 221 18.76 -10.99 -8.40
N VAL A 222 17.61 -10.36 -8.67
CA VAL A 222 16.31 -10.88 -8.27
C VAL A 222 15.98 -12.17 -9.03
N LEU A 223 16.18 -12.21 -10.34
CA LEU A 223 15.98 -13.43 -11.14
C LEU A 223 16.92 -14.55 -10.71
N GLU A 224 18.20 -14.26 -10.49
CA GLU A 224 19.16 -15.23 -9.95
C GLU A 224 18.70 -15.81 -8.60
N ALA A 225 18.09 -14.98 -7.75
CA ALA A 225 17.56 -15.44 -6.47
C ALA A 225 16.33 -16.35 -6.62
N ILE A 226 15.42 -16.05 -7.56
CA ILE A 226 14.25 -16.89 -7.89
C ILE A 226 14.71 -18.26 -8.36
N GLU A 227 15.65 -18.32 -9.33
CA GLU A 227 16.19 -19.57 -9.87
C GLU A 227 16.95 -20.38 -8.80
N LYS A 228 17.74 -19.74 -7.94
CA LYS A 228 18.43 -20.40 -6.84
C LYS A 228 17.50 -20.93 -5.75
N ALA A 229 16.32 -20.34 -5.60
CA ALA A 229 15.27 -20.87 -4.74
C ALA A 229 14.56 -22.07 -5.35
N GLY A 230 14.83 -22.39 -6.62
CA GLY A 230 14.23 -23.54 -7.33
C GLY A 230 12.92 -23.21 -8.04
N PHE A 231 12.58 -21.93 -8.18
CA PHE A 231 11.37 -21.48 -8.88
C PHE A 231 11.69 -20.99 -10.30
N ILE A 232 10.71 -21.09 -11.18
CA ILE A 232 10.82 -20.72 -12.59
C ILE A 232 10.31 -19.28 -12.76
N PRO A 233 11.17 -18.30 -13.12
CA PRO A 233 10.72 -16.97 -13.47
C PRO A 233 9.75 -16.97 -14.66
N GLY A 234 8.61 -16.31 -14.51
CA GLY A 234 7.57 -16.29 -15.55
C GLY A 234 6.59 -17.46 -15.55
N GLU A 235 6.74 -18.42 -14.63
CA GLU A 235 5.79 -19.50 -14.40
C GLU A 235 5.34 -19.57 -12.93
N ASP A 236 6.32 -19.65 -12.01
CA ASP A 236 6.08 -19.71 -10.57
C ASP A 236 6.07 -18.33 -9.95
N MET A 237 7.09 -17.55 -10.32
CA MET A 237 7.35 -16.21 -9.81
C MET A 237 7.42 -15.19 -10.92
N PHE A 238 6.74 -14.07 -10.70
CA PHE A 238 6.80 -12.89 -11.57
C PHE A 238 7.39 -11.70 -10.82
N ILE A 239 7.73 -10.67 -11.58
CA ILE A 239 8.28 -9.41 -11.05
C ILE A 239 7.23 -8.31 -11.16
N ALA A 240 7.13 -7.51 -10.11
CA ALA A 240 6.47 -6.22 -10.14
C ALA A 240 7.48 -5.11 -9.81
N LEU A 241 7.29 -3.95 -10.42
CA LEU A 241 8.11 -2.76 -10.19
C LEU A 241 7.25 -1.65 -9.59
N ASP A 242 7.84 -0.90 -8.68
CA ASP A 242 7.40 0.45 -8.34
C ASP A 242 8.50 1.41 -8.80
N ALA A 243 8.20 2.20 -9.81
CA ALA A 243 9.19 3.11 -10.38
C ALA A 243 9.23 4.45 -9.65
N ALA A 244 8.14 4.86 -9.01
CA ALA A 244 7.98 6.17 -8.38
C ALA A 244 8.49 7.31 -9.27
N SER A 245 8.07 7.31 -10.54
CA SER A 245 8.71 8.11 -11.60
C SER A 245 8.60 9.62 -11.39
N SER A 246 7.70 10.09 -10.54
CA SER A 246 7.63 11.50 -10.14
C SER A 246 8.93 11.97 -9.47
N GLU A 247 9.66 11.07 -8.77
CA GLU A 247 10.91 11.39 -8.07
C GLU A 247 12.07 11.75 -9.01
N PHE A 248 12.04 11.25 -10.24
CA PHE A 248 13.07 11.54 -11.27
C PHE A 248 12.50 12.26 -12.50
N TYR A 249 11.29 12.80 -12.42
CA TYR A 249 10.71 13.64 -13.46
C TYR A 249 11.14 15.10 -13.27
N ASN A 250 11.72 15.68 -14.30
CA ASN A 250 12.08 17.09 -14.34
C ASN A 250 11.01 17.89 -15.09
N GLU A 251 10.19 18.65 -14.36
CA GLU A 251 9.09 19.43 -14.93
C GLU A 251 9.56 20.50 -15.93
N GLU A 252 10.71 21.16 -15.68
CA GLU A 252 11.22 22.22 -16.55
C GLU A 252 11.62 21.67 -17.93
N LYS A 253 12.18 20.45 -17.95
CA LYS A 253 12.60 19.79 -19.18
C LYS A 253 11.49 18.96 -19.81
N GLY A 254 10.46 18.58 -19.06
CA GLY A 254 9.45 17.61 -19.45
C GLY A 254 10.05 16.23 -19.72
N LYS A 255 11.04 15.82 -18.89
CA LYS A 255 11.83 14.60 -19.08
C LYS A 255 12.04 13.84 -17.79
N TYR A 256 12.11 12.52 -17.90
CA TYR A 256 12.55 11.60 -16.86
C TYR A 256 14.08 11.48 -16.92
N ILE A 257 14.77 11.71 -15.81
CA ILE A 257 16.24 11.73 -15.75
C ILE A 257 16.70 10.69 -14.75
N PHE A 258 17.32 9.62 -15.25
CA PHE A 258 17.94 8.62 -14.36
C PHE A 258 19.22 9.19 -13.76
N SER A 259 19.24 9.33 -12.44
CA SER A 259 20.38 9.90 -11.71
C SER A 259 21.62 9.01 -11.82
N SER A 260 21.41 7.70 -11.92
CA SER A 260 22.47 6.69 -12.03
C SER A 260 23.29 6.80 -13.30
N THR A 261 22.67 7.17 -14.43
CA THR A 261 23.31 7.19 -15.76
C THR A 261 23.33 8.57 -16.41
N GLY A 262 22.51 9.51 -15.92
CA GLY A 262 22.28 10.80 -16.55
C GLY A 262 21.43 10.72 -17.83
N GLU A 263 20.85 9.56 -18.14
CA GLU A 263 19.97 9.41 -19.30
C GLU A 263 18.68 10.19 -19.13
N GLU A 264 18.31 10.95 -20.17
CA GLU A 264 17.06 11.71 -20.24
C GLU A 264 16.08 11.03 -21.19
N ARG A 265 14.86 10.78 -20.73
CA ARG A 265 13.79 10.16 -21.53
C ARG A 265 12.54 11.03 -21.54
N SER A 266 11.89 11.13 -22.68
CA SER A 266 10.51 11.60 -22.79
C SER A 266 9.54 10.52 -22.30
N SER A 267 8.26 10.86 -22.12
CA SER A 267 7.21 9.89 -21.75
C SER A 267 7.14 8.72 -22.74
N SER A 268 7.26 8.97 -24.04
CA SER A 268 7.27 7.92 -25.07
C SER A 268 8.50 7.01 -25.00
N GLU A 269 9.67 7.56 -24.67
CA GLU A 269 10.89 6.79 -24.48
C GLU A 269 10.85 5.96 -23.19
N MET A 270 10.18 6.46 -22.12
CA MET A 270 9.91 5.66 -20.91
C MET A 270 8.97 4.49 -21.21
N VAL A 271 7.90 4.71 -21.95
CA VAL A 271 6.99 3.62 -22.35
C VAL A 271 7.71 2.57 -23.19
N ALA A 272 8.57 2.99 -24.14
CA ALA A 272 9.37 2.08 -24.92
C ALA A 272 10.36 1.26 -24.06
N PHE A 273 10.99 1.89 -23.08
CA PHE A 273 11.86 1.25 -22.09
C PHE A 273 11.12 0.16 -21.31
N TYR A 274 9.93 0.45 -20.76
CA TYR A 274 9.15 -0.57 -20.06
C TYR A 274 8.68 -1.70 -20.99
N LYS A 275 8.32 -1.38 -22.23
CA LYS A 275 7.93 -2.39 -23.23
C LYS A 275 9.06 -3.36 -23.52
N GLU A 276 10.28 -2.86 -23.69
CA GLU A 276 11.48 -3.69 -23.86
C GLU A 276 11.68 -4.59 -22.63
N TRP A 277 11.59 -4.03 -21.43
CA TRP A 277 11.79 -4.77 -20.18
C TRP A 277 10.72 -5.84 -19.96
N CYS A 278 9.46 -5.56 -20.22
CA CYS A 278 8.39 -6.55 -20.12
C CYS A 278 8.50 -7.67 -21.19
N THR A 279 9.19 -7.40 -22.30
CA THR A 279 9.50 -8.44 -23.30
C THR A 279 10.67 -9.33 -22.86
N LYS A 280 11.65 -8.75 -22.19
CA LYS A 280 12.88 -9.43 -21.77
C LYS A 280 12.78 -10.14 -20.43
N TYR A 281 11.96 -9.63 -19.53
CA TYR A 281 11.83 -10.09 -18.16
C TYR A 281 10.37 -10.40 -17.81
N PRO A 282 10.09 -11.30 -16.86
CA PRO A 282 8.73 -11.66 -16.45
C PRO A 282 8.08 -10.58 -15.57
N ILE A 283 8.00 -9.34 -16.07
CA ILE A 283 7.38 -8.20 -15.40
C ILE A 283 5.91 -8.15 -15.78
N ILE A 284 5.02 -8.27 -14.79
CA ILE A 284 3.56 -8.28 -14.99
C ILE A 284 2.85 -7.09 -14.34
N SER A 285 3.57 -6.28 -13.56
CA SER A 285 3.00 -5.09 -12.90
C SER A 285 4.03 -3.97 -12.83
N ILE A 286 3.61 -2.75 -13.15
CA ILE A 286 4.40 -1.53 -13.03
C ILE A 286 3.54 -0.49 -12.30
N GLU A 287 4.02 -0.05 -11.15
CA GLU A 287 3.44 1.01 -10.35
C GLU A 287 4.17 2.32 -10.65
N ASP A 288 3.40 3.39 -10.81
CA ASP A 288 3.86 4.76 -11.07
C ASP A 288 5.01 4.83 -12.08
N GLY A 289 4.81 4.13 -13.21
CA GLY A 289 5.77 4.11 -14.32
C GLY A 289 5.97 5.47 -15.00
N LEU A 290 5.11 6.44 -14.73
CA LEU A 290 5.17 7.82 -15.19
C LEU A 290 4.75 8.76 -14.07
N ALA A 291 5.11 10.05 -14.18
CA ALA A 291 4.79 11.06 -13.17
C ALA A 291 3.28 11.24 -12.96
N GLU A 292 2.89 11.64 -11.76
CA GLU A 292 1.50 11.69 -11.27
C GLU A 292 0.56 12.61 -12.06
N ASP A 293 1.10 13.58 -12.82
CA ASP A 293 0.32 14.48 -13.66
C ASP A 293 0.67 14.35 -15.18
N ASP A 294 1.48 13.37 -15.58
CA ASP A 294 1.73 13.04 -16.99
C ASP A 294 0.62 12.17 -17.60
N TRP A 295 -0.60 12.68 -17.59
CA TRP A 295 -1.79 11.97 -18.09
C TRP A 295 -1.68 11.49 -19.53
N SER A 296 -0.96 12.24 -20.39
CA SER A 296 -0.72 11.87 -21.79
C SER A 296 0.23 10.69 -21.92
N GLY A 297 1.29 10.67 -21.14
CA GLY A 297 2.21 9.54 -21.07
C GLY A 297 1.53 8.29 -20.50
N TRP A 298 0.74 8.42 -19.44
CA TRP A 298 -0.07 7.32 -18.89
C TRP A 298 -1.05 6.74 -19.90
N LYS A 299 -1.68 7.60 -20.72
CA LYS A 299 -2.56 7.15 -21.81
C LYS A 299 -1.81 6.32 -22.83
N LEU A 300 -0.60 6.78 -23.22
CA LEU A 300 0.27 6.03 -24.13
C LEU A 300 0.69 4.69 -23.52
N ALA A 301 1.14 4.67 -22.25
CA ALA A 301 1.52 3.46 -21.56
C ALA A 301 0.36 2.45 -21.50
N THR A 302 -0.86 2.92 -21.22
CA THR A 302 -2.05 2.07 -21.16
C THR A 302 -2.36 1.43 -22.52
N ASN A 303 -2.24 2.19 -23.61
CA ASN A 303 -2.47 1.67 -24.96
C ASN A 303 -1.42 0.62 -25.37
N GLU A 304 -0.15 0.82 -25.00
CA GLU A 304 0.96 -0.03 -25.42
C GLU A 304 1.16 -1.27 -24.55
N LEU A 305 0.88 -1.18 -23.24
CA LEU A 305 1.20 -2.20 -22.24
C LEU A 305 -0.02 -2.77 -21.52
N GLY A 306 -1.10 -2.01 -21.41
CA GLY A 306 -2.21 -2.31 -20.50
C GLY A 306 -3.00 -3.58 -20.82
N SER A 307 -2.79 -4.21 -21.98
CA SER A 307 -3.41 -5.51 -22.31
C SER A 307 -2.71 -6.70 -21.66
N SER A 308 -1.42 -6.56 -21.30
CA SER A 308 -0.57 -7.64 -20.79
C SER A 308 0.16 -7.30 -19.48
N VAL A 309 0.13 -6.03 -19.06
CA VAL A 309 0.81 -5.55 -17.87
C VAL A 309 -0.17 -4.78 -17.00
N GLN A 310 -0.17 -5.08 -15.70
CA GLN A 310 -0.87 -4.27 -14.71
C GLN A 310 -0.16 -2.92 -14.56
N LEU A 311 -0.87 -1.84 -14.84
CA LEU A 311 -0.40 -0.47 -14.67
C LEU A 311 -1.10 0.14 -13.45
N VAL A 312 -0.35 0.23 -12.35
CA VAL A 312 -0.87 0.65 -11.04
C VAL A 312 -0.63 2.14 -10.84
N GLY A 313 -1.70 2.90 -10.60
CA GLY A 313 -1.59 4.29 -10.18
C GLY A 313 -1.58 4.41 -8.65
N ASP A 314 -0.46 4.83 -8.07
CA ASP A 314 -0.31 5.25 -6.67
C ASP A 314 -0.49 6.76 -6.56
N ASP A 315 0.54 7.55 -6.84
CA ASP A 315 0.48 9.02 -6.81
C ASP A 315 -0.46 9.57 -7.88
N LEU A 316 -0.63 8.85 -8.99
CA LEU A 316 -1.63 9.16 -10.03
C LEU A 316 -3.04 9.27 -9.46
N PHE A 317 -3.46 8.36 -8.57
CA PHE A 317 -4.84 8.27 -8.06
C PHE A 317 -4.99 8.63 -6.59
N VAL A 318 -3.96 8.49 -5.78
CA VAL A 318 -3.91 8.76 -4.33
C VAL A 318 -5.14 8.22 -3.56
N THR A 319 -5.62 7.03 -3.94
CA THR A 319 -6.84 6.41 -3.39
C THR A 319 -8.09 7.31 -3.51
N ASN A 320 -8.06 8.33 -4.39
CA ASN A 320 -9.10 9.34 -4.54
C ASN A 320 -10.07 8.98 -5.66
N THR A 321 -11.36 8.84 -5.33
CA THR A 321 -12.40 8.46 -6.29
C THR A 321 -12.55 9.42 -7.45
N LYS A 322 -12.28 10.73 -7.29
CA LYS A 322 -12.37 11.71 -8.37
C LYS A 322 -11.23 11.56 -9.38
N ARG A 323 -9.98 11.34 -8.88
CA ARG A 323 -8.83 11.10 -9.76
C ARG A 323 -8.97 9.75 -10.46
N LEU A 324 -9.42 8.72 -9.73
CA LEU A 324 -9.71 7.40 -10.32
C LEU A 324 -10.81 7.49 -11.39
N GLN A 325 -11.89 8.21 -11.13
CA GLN A 325 -12.99 8.43 -12.11
C GLN A 325 -12.46 9.08 -13.39
N LYS A 326 -11.60 10.10 -13.27
CA LYS A 326 -10.93 10.70 -14.43
C LYS A 326 -10.12 9.68 -15.22
N GLY A 327 -9.29 8.87 -14.54
CA GLY A 327 -8.50 7.82 -15.18
C GLY A 327 -9.38 6.80 -15.92
N ILE A 328 -10.49 6.39 -15.31
CA ILE A 328 -11.46 5.46 -15.92
C ILE A 328 -12.09 6.08 -17.20
N GLU A 329 -12.56 7.33 -17.12
CA GLU A 329 -13.19 8.01 -18.25
C GLU A 329 -12.24 8.24 -19.43
N GLU A 330 -10.96 8.48 -19.13
CA GLU A 330 -9.91 8.68 -20.13
C GLU A 330 -9.25 7.36 -20.57
N GLY A 331 -9.55 6.22 -19.91
CA GLY A 331 -8.96 4.91 -20.17
C GLY A 331 -7.45 4.91 -19.88
N ILE A 332 -7.08 5.34 -18.68
CA ILE A 332 -5.71 5.53 -18.19
C ILE A 332 -5.44 4.60 -17.02
N ALA A 333 -4.32 3.86 -17.04
CA ALA A 333 -3.99 2.79 -16.13
C ALA A 333 -5.02 1.63 -16.19
N ASN A 334 -4.89 0.63 -15.33
CA ASN A 334 -5.83 -0.49 -15.22
C ASN A 334 -5.89 -1.08 -13.81
N SER A 335 -5.19 -0.42 -12.87
CA SER A 335 -5.12 -0.79 -11.45
C SER A 335 -4.93 0.46 -10.58
N ILE A 336 -5.38 0.38 -9.34
CA ILE A 336 -5.18 1.40 -8.31
C ILE A 336 -4.41 0.82 -7.13
N LEU A 337 -3.41 1.55 -6.62
CA LEU A 337 -2.86 1.31 -5.30
C LEU A 337 -3.78 1.93 -4.24
N VAL A 338 -4.05 1.19 -3.17
CA VAL A 338 -5.01 1.60 -2.14
C VAL A 338 -4.28 1.77 -0.81
N LYS A 339 -4.05 3.02 -0.44
CA LYS A 339 -3.43 3.43 0.83
C LYS A 339 -4.47 4.15 1.69
N VAL A 340 -4.88 3.54 2.79
CA VAL A 340 -5.98 4.05 3.63
C VAL A 340 -5.75 5.48 4.12
N ASN A 341 -4.50 5.88 4.37
CA ASN A 341 -4.18 7.21 4.87
C ASN A 341 -4.10 8.29 3.78
N GLN A 342 -3.95 7.93 2.50
CA GLN A 342 -3.99 8.91 1.39
C GLN A 342 -5.35 9.57 1.26
N ILE A 343 -6.42 8.86 1.64
CA ILE A 343 -7.79 9.38 1.60
C ILE A 343 -8.34 9.65 3.02
N GLY A 344 -7.96 8.87 4.04
CA GLY A 344 -8.18 9.17 5.44
C GLY A 344 -9.51 8.70 6.05
N SER A 345 -10.25 7.79 5.41
CA SER A 345 -11.38 7.08 6.01
C SER A 345 -11.60 5.71 5.37
N LEU A 346 -12.16 4.75 6.12
CA LEU A 346 -12.53 3.44 5.55
C LEU A 346 -13.65 3.55 4.53
N THR A 347 -14.63 4.43 4.76
CA THR A 347 -15.74 4.63 3.80
C THR A 347 -15.21 5.04 2.42
N GLU A 348 -14.35 6.04 2.36
CA GLU A 348 -13.77 6.50 1.08
C GLU A 348 -12.84 5.46 0.46
N THR A 349 -12.07 4.73 1.29
CA THR A 349 -11.22 3.62 0.84
C THR A 349 -12.06 2.51 0.17
N ILE A 350 -13.15 2.11 0.80
CA ILE A 350 -14.08 1.11 0.26
C ILE A 350 -14.72 1.62 -1.04
N GLU A 351 -15.13 2.88 -1.08
CA GLU A 351 -15.71 3.51 -2.28
C GLU A 351 -14.71 3.52 -3.45
N ALA A 352 -13.43 3.77 -3.20
CA ALA A 352 -12.38 3.72 -4.23
C ALA A 352 -12.18 2.31 -4.80
N VAL A 353 -12.09 1.29 -3.94
CA VAL A 353 -11.98 -0.11 -4.39
C VAL A 353 -13.22 -0.56 -5.16
N GLN A 354 -14.42 -0.20 -4.69
CA GLN A 354 -15.66 -0.53 -5.39
C GLN A 354 -15.77 0.17 -6.76
N LEU A 355 -15.31 1.41 -6.86
CA LEU A 355 -15.28 2.15 -8.14
C LEU A 355 -14.32 1.46 -9.12
N ALA A 356 -13.12 1.11 -8.68
CA ALA A 356 -12.14 0.36 -9.46
C ALA A 356 -12.73 -0.95 -10.00
N THR A 357 -13.25 -1.79 -9.10
CA THR A 357 -13.79 -3.12 -9.44
C THR A 357 -14.95 -3.05 -10.44
N ARG A 358 -15.88 -2.10 -10.24
CA ARG A 358 -17.05 -1.92 -11.16
C ARG A 358 -16.64 -1.51 -12.57
N ASN A 359 -15.45 -0.94 -12.74
CA ASN A 359 -14.94 -0.48 -14.03
C ASN A 359 -13.82 -1.38 -14.57
N GLY A 360 -13.63 -2.58 -14.00
CA GLY A 360 -12.68 -3.57 -14.47
C GLY A 360 -11.23 -3.28 -14.12
N TYR A 361 -10.95 -2.32 -13.25
CA TYR A 361 -9.63 -2.08 -12.66
C TYR A 361 -9.36 -3.07 -11.54
N THR A 362 -8.12 -3.50 -11.41
CA THR A 362 -7.65 -4.22 -10.23
C THR A 362 -7.31 -3.25 -9.10
N SER A 363 -7.17 -3.76 -7.89
CA SER A 363 -6.77 -2.99 -6.72
C SER A 363 -5.65 -3.71 -6.00
N VAL A 364 -4.66 -2.96 -5.52
CA VAL A 364 -3.58 -3.48 -4.68
C VAL A 364 -3.70 -2.82 -3.31
N MET A 365 -4.02 -3.57 -2.27
CA MET A 365 -4.00 -3.03 -0.90
C MET A 365 -2.56 -2.79 -0.48
N SER A 366 -2.24 -1.61 0.05
CA SER A 366 -0.86 -1.21 0.29
C SER A 366 -0.62 -0.68 1.71
N HIS A 367 0.58 -0.97 2.20
CA HIS A 367 1.19 -0.33 3.37
C HIS A 367 1.70 1.09 3.06
N ARG A 368 2.37 1.69 4.05
CA ARG A 368 3.22 2.87 3.86
C ARG A 368 4.64 2.56 4.35
N SER A 369 5.59 3.45 4.03
CA SER A 369 6.98 3.33 4.50
C SER A 369 7.09 3.38 6.04
N GLY A 370 6.30 4.21 6.71
CA GLY A 370 6.11 4.21 8.17
C GLY A 370 4.89 3.39 8.57
N GLU A 371 5.11 2.23 9.13
CA GLU A 371 4.08 1.30 9.59
C GLU A 371 4.11 1.09 11.10
N THR A 372 3.08 0.44 11.61
CA THR A 372 2.98 -0.05 12.99
C THR A 372 2.67 -1.55 12.97
N GLU A 373 2.42 -2.16 14.13
CA GLU A 373 1.94 -3.55 14.21
C GLU A 373 0.45 -3.70 13.81
N ASP A 374 -0.24 -2.61 13.48
CA ASP A 374 -1.63 -2.66 13.02
C ASP A 374 -1.77 -3.49 11.75
N THR A 375 -2.78 -4.37 11.71
CA THR A 375 -3.00 -5.34 10.63
C THR A 375 -4.22 -5.02 9.77
N THR A 376 -4.84 -3.87 9.95
CA THR A 376 -6.11 -3.52 9.27
C THR A 376 -6.06 -3.74 7.76
N ILE A 377 -4.94 -3.39 7.09
CA ILE A 377 -4.82 -3.56 5.64
C ILE A 377 -4.82 -5.03 5.19
N ALA A 378 -4.39 -5.96 6.02
CA ALA A 378 -4.50 -7.39 5.73
C ALA A 378 -5.96 -7.85 5.74
N ASP A 379 -6.72 -7.43 6.75
CA ASP A 379 -8.16 -7.69 6.81
C ASP A 379 -8.91 -7.01 5.65
N LEU A 380 -8.54 -5.77 5.29
CA LEU A 380 -9.16 -5.04 4.18
C LEU A 380 -8.88 -5.70 2.81
N ALA A 381 -7.68 -6.24 2.60
CA ALA A 381 -7.35 -6.94 1.36
C ALA A 381 -8.31 -8.11 1.10
N VAL A 382 -8.61 -8.89 2.13
CA VAL A 382 -9.56 -10.01 2.05
C VAL A 382 -11.00 -9.53 2.04
N ALA A 383 -11.35 -8.56 2.90
CA ALA A 383 -12.70 -8.00 2.97
C ALA A 383 -13.20 -7.45 1.64
N LEU A 384 -12.33 -6.79 0.91
CA LEU A 384 -12.65 -6.12 -0.35
C LEU A 384 -12.29 -6.97 -1.59
N ASN A 385 -11.81 -8.21 -1.39
CA ASN A 385 -11.36 -9.11 -2.44
C ASN A 385 -10.43 -8.42 -3.44
N THR A 386 -9.44 -7.65 -2.94
CA THR A 386 -8.51 -6.92 -3.82
C THR A 386 -7.62 -7.88 -4.63
N GLY A 387 -7.44 -9.11 -4.15
CA GLY A 387 -6.66 -10.15 -4.79
C GLY A 387 -5.15 -9.90 -4.77
N GLN A 388 -4.70 -8.76 -4.25
CA GLN A 388 -3.29 -8.38 -4.15
C GLN A 388 -3.03 -7.53 -2.90
N ILE A 389 -1.82 -7.68 -2.33
CA ILE A 389 -1.33 -6.85 -1.23
C ILE A 389 0.15 -6.50 -1.42
N LYS A 390 0.48 -5.23 -1.28
CA LYS A 390 1.84 -4.70 -1.24
C LYS A 390 2.12 -4.27 0.21
N THR A 391 2.89 -5.08 0.96
CA THR A 391 3.14 -4.81 2.38
C THR A 391 4.57 -5.08 2.81
N GLY A 392 5.52 -4.78 1.90
CA GLY A 392 6.95 -4.87 2.15
C GLY A 392 7.51 -6.28 1.98
N SER A 393 8.69 -6.50 2.54
CA SER A 393 9.46 -7.74 2.42
C SER A 393 9.16 -8.75 3.53
N ALA A 394 9.81 -9.92 3.45
CA ALA A 394 9.79 -10.96 4.48
C ALA A 394 10.72 -10.62 5.67
N SER A 395 10.77 -9.37 6.07
CA SER A 395 11.56 -8.89 7.22
C SER A 395 10.90 -7.67 7.85
N ARG A 396 11.31 -7.32 9.09
CA ARG A 396 10.71 -6.30 9.95
C ARG A 396 9.31 -6.68 10.45
N SER A 397 9.10 -6.59 11.78
CA SER A 397 7.86 -7.05 12.43
C SER A 397 6.61 -6.28 12.00
N ASP A 398 6.76 -5.01 11.65
CA ASP A 398 5.70 -4.17 11.11
C ASP A 398 5.14 -4.68 9.76
N ARG A 399 5.98 -5.32 8.94
CA ARG A 399 5.58 -5.98 7.67
C ARG A 399 5.03 -7.37 7.95
N MET A 400 5.78 -8.17 8.73
CA MET A 400 5.39 -9.54 9.07
C MET A 400 4.06 -9.61 9.83
N ALA A 401 3.68 -8.57 10.58
CA ALA A 401 2.39 -8.50 11.24
C ALA A 401 1.21 -8.68 10.25
N LYS A 402 1.28 -8.07 9.07
CA LYS A 402 0.26 -8.16 8.01
C LYS A 402 0.25 -9.55 7.38
N TYR A 403 1.42 -10.10 7.04
CA TYR A 403 1.53 -11.47 6.50
C TYR A 403 1.04 -12.52 7.49
N ASN A 404 1.42 -12.39 8.77
CA ASN A 404 0.94 -13.29 9.81
C ASN A 404 -0.58 -13.19 10.03
N GLN A 405 -1.17 -12.01 9.86
CA GLN A 405 -2.63 -11.85 9.91
C GLN A 405 -3.30 -12.55 8.72
N LEU A 406 -2.74 -12.46 7.53
CA LEU A 406 -3.26 -13.17 6.36
C LEU A 406 -3.18 -14.69 6.53
N LEU A 407 -2.11 -15.22 7.14
CA LEU A 407 -2.05 -16.66 7.50
C LEU A 407 -3.18 -17.07 8.44
N ARG A 408 -3.50 -16.25 9.47
CA ARG A 408 -4.64 -16.52 10.37
C ARG A 408 -5.97 -16.46 9.64
N ILE A 409 -6.14 -15.52 8.70
CA ILE A 409 -7.35 -15.40 7.88
C ILE A 409 -7.50 -16.62 6.97
N GLU A 410 -6.41 -17.08 6.32
CA GLU A 410 -6.44 -18.27 5.49
C GLU A 410 -6.82 -19.52 6.30
N GLU A 411 -6.27 -19.67 7.52
CA GLU A 411 -6.64 -20.75 8.45
C GLU A 411 -8.12 -20.66 8.86
N GLU A 412 -8.62 -19.46 9.16
CA GLU A 412 -10.03 -19.25 9.52
C GLU A 412 -11.00 -19.53 8.36
N LEU A 413 -10.59 -19.25 7.12
CA LEU A 413 -11.37 -19.55 5.92
C LEU A 413 -11.35 -21.05 5.55
N GLY A 414 -10.24 -21.74 5.83
CA GLY A 414 -10.06 -23.14 5.46
C GLY A 414 -10.30 -23.36 3.96
N ASP A 415 -11.11 -24.37 3.62
CA ASP A 415 -11.42 -24.73 2.22
C ASP A 415 -12.18 -23.64 1.44
N ALA A 416 -12.68 -22.59 2.11
CA ALA A 416 -13.32 -21.47 1.44
C ALA A 416 -12.31 -20.41 0.95
N ALA A 417 -11.05 -20.48 1.37
CA ALA A 417 -10.02 -19.55 0.92
C ALA A 417 -9.76 -19.70 -0.58
N VAL A 418 -9.80 -18.60 -1.31
CA VAL A 418 -9.52 -18.56 -2.75
C VAL A 418 -8.26 -17.75 -2.99
N TYR A 419 -7.18 -18.40 -3.41
CA TYR A 419 -5.98 -17.69 -3.85
C TYR A 419 -6.06 -17.49 -5.37
N PRO A 420 -5.90 -16.25 -5.90
CA PRO A 420 -6.04 -16.01 -7.33
C PRO A 420 -5.05 -16.82 -8.18
N GLY A 421 -3.79 -16.86 -7.75
CA GLY A 421 -2.77 -17.67 -8.39
C GLY A 421 -2.71 -17.43 -9.89
N LYS A 422 -2.73 -18.52 -10.66
CA LYS A 422 -2.69 -18.48 -12.14
C LYS A 422 -3.93 -17.86 -12.81
N ASN A 423 -4.95 -17.47 -12.03
CA ASN A 423 -6.09 -16.68 -12.52
C ASN A 423 -5.84 -15.18 -12.40
N PHE A 424 -4.63 -14.75 -12.12
CA PHE A 424 -4.27 -13.35 -12.13
C PHE A 424 -4.52 -12.72 -13.51
N LYS A 425 -5.18 -11.58 -13.53
CA LYS A 425 -5.75 -10.98 -14.75
C LYS A 425 -4.74 -10.72 -15.87
N PHE A 426 -3.46 -10.54 -15.55
CA PHE A 426 -2.42 -10.13 -16.50
C PHE A 426 -1.41 -11.26 -16.81
N LEU A 427 -1.84 -12.52 -16.66
CA LEU A 427 -1.09 -13.70 -17.11
C LEU A 427 -1.51 -14.14 -18.51
#